data_c32ed1c1455e68dade76f9c46f0875a8
#
_entry.id   c32ed1c1455e68dade76f9c46f0875a8
#
_cell.length_a   1.000
_cell.length_b   1.000
_cell.length_c   1.000
_cell.angle_alpha   90.00
_cell.angle_beta   90.00
_cell.angle_gamma   90.00
#
_symmetry.space_group_name_H-M   'P 1'
#
loop_
_entity.id
_entity.type
_entity.pdbx_description
1 polymer ?
#
loop_
_entity_poly.entity_id
_entity_poly.type
_entity_poly.pdbx_seq_one_letter_code
_entity_poly.pdbx_strand_id
1 'polypeptide(L)'
;MKVYKVFKLNGIIYAKLQITYLRRWLYMLDINFNQIIEMIEKRKNNAYRKVNEEMILLYLEVGKFLYELKENSNYGDKITTKASDFMKNNYPKIKGFTKRNIERMIQFYSTYKDDEIATPLVTQLSWTNNLLILSGAKTKEERHFYLKLSIKNNYSKRELDRQISSAYYERYMLSDGNQLPTVNKTVDEDDYPNTRILDTYSLEFLDLPNEFSEKDLKNAIIKNLKDFVLEVGKDFTFIGDEYRVQVGNHDFFIDLLFYNRELSCLVAFELKLGEFKAEYLGKMNLYLEALDRDVKKEQENPSVGVILCSSKDEDVVEYSISKNMSQTMISEYKLKLIDKKLLETKLKEMKNLIDNNDKL
;
A
#
# COMPACT_ATOMS: atom_id res chain seq x y z
N MET A 1 31.44 -46.90 -46.53
CA MET A 1 30.16 -46.52 -45.90
C MET A 1 30.26 -45.82 -44.54
N LYS A 2 31.37 -45.96 -43.79
CA LYS A 2 31.56 -45.27 -42.49
C LYS A 2 31.96 -43.77 -42.59
N VAL A 3 32.70 -43.40 -43.64
CA VAL A 3 33.20 -42.02 -43.80
C VAL A 3 32.08 -41.02 -44.16
N TYR A 4 31.09 -41.41 -44.98
CA TYR A 4 29.96 -40.58 -45.34
C TYR A 4 29.02 -40.22 -44.16
N LYS A 5 28.94 -41.09 -43.14
CA LYS A 5 28.13 -40.86 -41.94
C LYS A 5 28.75 -39.81 -41.01
N VAL A 6 30.08 -39.73 -40.93
CA VAL A 6 30.80 -38.77 -40.09
C VAL A 6 30.72 -37.36 -40.65
N PHE A 7 30.81 -37.19 -41.96
CA PHE A 7 30.66 -35.87 -42.60
C PHE A 7 29.23 -35.28 -42.49
N LYS A 8 28.21 -36.16 -42.56
CA LYS A 8 26.82 -35.75 -42.40
C LYS A 8 26.48 -35.35 -40.95
N LEU A 9 27.08 -36.05 -39.94
CA LEU A 9 26.92 -35.68 -38.52
C LEU A 9 27.63 -34.36 -38.19
N ASN A 10 28.84 -34.13 -38.70
CA ASN A 10 29.58 -32.91 -38.49
C ASN A 10 28.88 -31.69 -39.10
N GLY A 11 28.27 -31.83 -40.30
CA GLY A 11 27.48 -30.78 -40.93
C GLY A 11 26.22 -30.40 -40.13
N ILE A 12 25.54 -31.40 -39.54
CA ILE A 12 24.34 -31.16 -38.70
C ILE A 12 24.73 -30.51 -37.37
N ILE A 13 25.86 -30.92 -36.78
CA ILE A 13 26.37 -30.31 -35.55
C ILE A 13 26.80 -28.85 -35.79
N TYR A 14 27.49 -28.60 -36.92
CA TYR A 14 27.89 -27.23 -37.32
C TYR A 14 26.69 -26.32 -37.57
N ALA A 15 25.66 -26.82 -38.28
CA ALA A 15 24.44 -26.07 -38.51
C ALA A 15 23.67 -25.77 -37.19
N LYS A 16 23.59 -26.76 -36.28
CA LYS A 16 22.97 -26.54 -34.94
C LYS A 16 23.74 -25.52 -34.09
N LEU A 17 25.08 -25.58 -34.13
CA LEU A 17 25.91 -24.59 -33.44
C LEU A 17 25.73 -23.20 -34.03
N GLN A 18 25.70 -23.02 -35.35
CA GLN A 18 25.47 -21.73 -35.98
C GLN A 18 24.07 -21.19 -35.68
N ILE A 19 23.03 -22.03 -35.69
CA ILE A 19 21.68 -21.61 -35.32
C ILE A 19 21.62 -21.19 -33.84
N THR A 20 22.34 -21.88 -32.96
CA THR A 20 22.40 -21.52 -31.53
C THR A 20 23.16 -20.21 -31.31
N TYR A 21 24.27 -20.01 -32.05
CA TYR A 21 24.99 -18.71 -32.01
C TYR A 21 24.17 -17.55 -32.57
N LEU A 22 23.46 -17.75 -33.69
CA LEU A 22 22.55 -16.76 -34.28
C LEU A 22 21.38 -16.41 -33.33
N ARG A 23 20.76 -17.41 -32.68
CA ARG A 23 19.72 -17.21 -31.67
C ARG A 23 20.24 -16.45 -30.47
N ARG A 24 21.44 -16.78 -29.98
CA ARG A 24 22.07 -16.08 -28.85
C ARG A 24 22.46 -14.64 -29.22
N TRP A 25 22.89 -14.40 -30.46
CA TRP A 25 23.22 -13.09 -30.99
C TRP A 25 21.97 -12.22 -31.19
N LEU A 26 20.89 -12.76 -31.73
CA LEU A 26 19.58 -12.12 -31.83
C LEU A 26 19.01 -11.78 -30.44
N TYR A 27 19.11 -12.71 -29.49
CA TYR A 27 18.68 -12.47 -28.10
C TYR A 27 19.50 -11.36 -27.40
N MET A 28 20.81 -11.29 -27.67
CA MET A 28 21.64 -10.19 -27.18
C MET A 28 21.28 -8.82 -27.80
N LEU A 29 20.85 -8.79 -29.07
CA LEU A 29 20.39 -7.56 -29.71
C LEU A 29 19.06 -7.08 -29.13
N ASP A 30 18.11 -7.97 -28.85
CA ASP A 30 16.85 -7.65 -28.22
C ASP A 30 17.04 -7.13 -26.78
N ILE A 31 17.95 -7.74 -26.00
CA ILE A 31 18.30 -7.28 -24.65
C ILE A 31 18.87 -5.87 -24.68
N ASN A 32 19.74 -5.55 -25.65
CA ASN A 32 20.32 -4.21 -25.77
C ASN A 32 19.29 -3.13 -26.10
N PHE A 33 18.33 -3.40 -26.95
CA PHE A 33 17.27 -2.44 -27.26
C PHE A 33 16.32 -2.20 -26.08
N ASN A 34 15.95 -3.25 -25.35
CA ASN A 34 15.16 -3.11 -24.13
C ASN A 34 15.87 -2.25 -23.06
N GLN A 35 17.17 -2.42 -22.88
CA GLN A 35 17.98 -1.58 -21.99
C GLN A 35 17.93 -0.09 -22.40
N ILE A 36 17.95 0.21 -23.70
CA ILE A 36 17.83 1.59 -24.19
C ILE A 36 16.47 2.18 -23.78
N ILE A 37 15.38 1.42 -23.98
CA ILE A 37 14.04 1.86 -23.58
C ILE A 37 13.96 2.08 -22.08
N GLU A 38 14.50 1.16 -21.26
CA GLU A 38 14.57 1.33 -19.81
C GLU A 38 15.36 2.59 -19.40
N MET A 39 16.50 2.86 -20.06
CA MET A 39 17.26 4.08 -19.82
C MET A 39 16.47 5.35 -20.19
N ILE A 40 15.74 5.34 -21.31
CA ILE A 40 14.90 6.47 -21.73
C ILE A 40 13.81 6.72 -20.72
N GLU A 41 13.04 5.67 -20.33
CA GLU A 41 11.95 5.79 -19.36
C GLU A 41 12.46 6.23 -17.98
N LYS A 42 13.58 5.69 -17.52
CA LYS A 42 14.22 6.12 -16.26
C LYS A 42 14.58 7.61 -16.29
N ARG A 43 15.19 8.09 -17.37
CA ARG A 43 15.58 9.52 -17.50
C ARG A 43 14.36 10.44 -17.60
N LYS A 44 13.35 10.03 -18.35
CA LYS A 44 12.07 10.74 -18.48
C LYS A 44 11.38 10.86 -17.12
N ASN A 45 11.27 9.76 -16.37
CA ASN A 45 10.67 9.75 -15.04
C ASN A 45 11.45 10.64 -14.06
N ASN A 46 12.77 10.62 -14.11
CA ASN A 46 13.61 11.52 -13.29
C ASN A 46 13.37 13.00 -13.65
N ALA A 47 13.22 13.32 -14.94
CA ALA A 47 12.91 14.68 -15.36
C ALA A 47 11.54 15.15 -14.83
N TYR A 48 10.51 14.31 -14.91
CA TYR A 48 9.20 14.62 -14.34
C TYR A 48 9.25 14.83 -12.83
N ARG A 49 10.02 13.99 -12.10
CA ARG A 49 10.19 14.16 -10.64
C ARG A 49 10.86 15.50 -10.32
N LYS A 50 11.91 15.88 -11.05
CA LYS A 50 12.59 17.17 -10.84
C LYS A 50 11.70 18.37 -11.12
N VAL A 51 10.92 18.34 -12.19
CA VAL A 51 9.93 19.40 -12.49
C VAL A 51 8.89 19.49 -11.38
N ASN A 52 8.40 18.37 -10.86
CA ASN A 52 7.43 18.36 -9.75
C ASN A 52 8.08 18.92 -8.47
N GLU A 53 9.28 18.49 -8.12
CA GLU A 53 10.05 18.99 -6.97
C GLU A 53 10.18 20.51 -7.01
N GLU A 54 10.67 21.08 -8.12
CA GLU A 54 10.82 22.52 -8.31
C GLU A 54 9.47 23.26 -8.22
N MET A 55 8.40 22.66 -8.73
CA MET A 55 7.07 23.25 -8.62
C MET A 55 6.59 23.32 -7.16
N ILE A 56 6.83 22.28 -6.35
CA ILE A 56 6.46 22.28 -4.93
C ILE A 56 7.29 23.29 -4.15
N LEU A 57 8.61 23.35 -4.43
CA LEU A 57 9.49 24.36 -3.83
C LEU A 57 9.03 25.78 -4.18
N LEU A 58 8.70 26.06 -5.44
CA LEU A 58 8.12 27.35 -5.86
C LEU A 58 6.85 27.67 -5.06
N TYR A 59 5.96 26.70 -4.85
CA TYR A 59 4.74 26.93 -4.10
C TYR A 59 4.99 27.17 -2.60
N LEU A 60 6.02 26.55 -2.03
CA LEU A 60 6.48 26.86 -0.67
C LEU A 60 7.06 28.26 -0.57
N GLU A 61 7.89 28.67 -1.53
CA GLU A 61 8.50 30.02 -1.56
C GLU A 61 7.43 31.12 -1.72
N VAL A 62 6.49 30.93 -2.66
CA VAL A 62 5.35 31.87 -2.83
C VAL A 62 4.49 31.91 -1.59
N GLY A 63 4.23 30.72 -1.00
CA GLY A 63 3.48 30.59 0.25
C GLY A 63 4.15 31.35 1.40
N LYS A 64 5.47 31.19 1.55
CA LYS A 64 6.30 31.89 2.52
C LYS A 64 6.20 33.41 2.35
N PHE A 65 6.51 33.87 1.15
CA PHE A 65 6.49 35.31 0.83
C PHE A 65 5.16 35.97 1.16
N LEU A 66 4.05 35.33 0.75
CA LEU A 66 2.71 35.87 1.00
C LEU A 66 2.27 35.73 2.47
N TYR A 67 2.71 34.68 3.15
CA TYR A 67 2.51 34.48 4.59
C TYR A 67 3.17 35.61 5.39
N GLU A 68 4.45 35.89 5.13
CA GLU A 68 5.21 36.95 5.79
C GLU A 68 4.62 38.34 5.50
N LEU A 69 4.17 38.59 4.26
CA LEU A 69 3.46 39.82 3.92
C LEU A 69 2.14 39.97 4.67
N LYS A 70 1.40 38.87 4.89
CA LYS A 70 0.14 38.89 5.63
C LYS A 70 0.36 39.21 7.11
N GLU A 71 1.40 38.64 7.72
CA GLU A 71 1.75 38.88 9.13
C GLU A 71 2.26 40.31 9.37
N ASN A 72 3.03 40.86 8.42
CA ASN A 72 3.68 42.17 8.58
C ASN A 72 2.91 43.35 8.03
N SER A 73 1.71 43.14 7.49
CA SER A 73 0.92 44.24 6.87
C SER A 73 -0.53 44.31 7.34
N ASN A 74 -1.03 45.54 7.40
CA ASN A 74 -2.46 45.84 7.67
C ASN A 74 -3.41 45.37 6.53
N TYR A 75 -2.91 44.65 5.51
CA TYR A 75 -3.67 44.29 4.32
C TYR A 75 -4.47 43.00 4.45
N GLY A 76 -4.21 42.16 5.46
CA GLY A 76 -4.99 40.96 5.76
C GLY A 76 -5.35 40.08 4.57
N ASP A 77 -6.60 39.65 4.48
CA ASP A 77 -7.10 38.73 3.43
C ASP A 77 -7.14 39.30 2.00
N LYS A 78 -6.95 40.64 1.84
CA LYS A 78 -6.91 41.29 0.52
C LYS A 78 -5.62 40.97 -0.27
N ILE A 79 -4.55 40.49 0.39
CA ILE A 79 -3.29 40.16 -0.26
C ILE A 79 -3.46 39.05 -1.29
N THR A 80 -4.20 37.98 -0.96
CA THR A 80 -4.40 36.83 -1.89
C THR A 80 -5.16 37.23 -3.13
N THR A 81 -6.18 38.12 -2.98
CA THR A 81 -6.93 38.66 -4.12
C THR A 81 -6.06 39.55 -4.98
N LYS A 82 -5.29 40.48 -4.38
CA LYS A 82 -4.36 41.35 -5.11
C LYS A 82 -3.31 40.58 -5.88
N ALA A 83 -2.69 39.56 -5.25
CA ALA A 83 -1.70 38.70 -5.91
C ALA A 83 -2.32 37.93 -7.09
N SER A 84 -3.50 37.37 -6.93
CA SER A 84 -4.22 36.68 -8.01
C SER A 84 -4.56 37.61 -9.17
N ASP A 85 -5.08 38.80 -8.88
CA ASP A 85 -5.44 39.80 -9.90
C ASP A 85 -4.20 40.34 -10.62
N PHE A 86 -3.10 40.56 -9.90
CA PHE A 86 -1.82 40.94 -10.49
C PHE A 86 -1.31 39.89 -11.49
N MET A 87 -1.32 38.63 -11.09
CA MET A 87 -0.91 37.51 -11.96
C MET A 87 -1.82 37.38 -13.18
N LYS A 88 -3.11 37.48 -12.99
CA LYS A 88 -4.10 37.39 -14.08
C LYS A 88 -3.94 38.51 -15.10
N ASN A 89 -3.72 39.74 -14.65
CA ASN A 89 -3.68 40.91 -15.51
C ASN A 89 -2.33 41.08 -16.20
N ASN A 90 -1.22 40.83 -15.51
CA ASN A 90 0.11 41.08 -16.03
C ASN A 90 0.78 39.84 -16.64
N TYR A 91 0.41 38.62 -16.17
CA TYR A 91 1.03 37.37 -16.58
C TYR A 91 -0.01 36.26 -16.91
N PRO A 92 -0.97 36.51 -17.84
CA PRO A 92 -2.10 35.59 -18.08
C PRO A 92 -1.68 34.21 -18.60
N LYS A 93 -0.46 34.07 -19.11
CA LYS A 93 0.10 32.80 -19.58
C LYS A 93 0.56 31.90 -18.41
N ILE A 94 0.93 32.47 -17.26
CA ILE A 94 1.34 31.72 -16.08
C ILE A 94 0.10 31.21 -15.37
N LYS A 95 -0.06 29.88 -15.36
CA LYS A 95 -1.23 29.22 -14.72
C LYS A 95 -0.90 28.82 -13.28
N GLY A 96 -1.92 28.51 -12.50
CA GLY A 96 -1.76 28.01 -11.12
C GLY A 96 -1.86 29.07 -10.02
N PHE A 97 -1.95 30.37 -10.34
CA PHE A 97 -1.98 31.47 -9.37
C PHE A 97 -3.41 32.05 -9.18
N THR A 98 -4.42 31.20 -9.13
CA THR A 98 -5.76 31.60 -8.73
C THR A 98 -5.80 31.93 -7.24
N LYS A 99 -6.72 32.79 -6.77
CA LYS A 99 -6.90 33.14 -5.36
C LYS A 99 -6.91 31.89 -4.48
N ARG A 100 -7.74 30.89 -4.82
CA ARG A 100 -7.84 29.63 -4.08
C ARG A 100 -6.51 28.86 -4.00
N ASN A 101 -5.74 28.83 -5.08
CA ASN A 101 -4.46 28.12 -5.06
C ASN A 101 -3.39 28.88 -4.29
N ILE A 102 -3.38 30.21 -4.34
CA ILE A 102 -2.54 31.07 -3.51
C ILE A 102 -2.85 30.88 -2.02
N GLU A 103 -4.12 30.84 -1.64
CA GLU A 103 -4.54 30.55 -0.26
C GLU A 103 -4.01 29.19 0.22
N ARG A 104 -4.03 28.17 -0.66
CA ARG A 104 -3.47 26.85 -0.39
C ARG A 104 -1.95 26.84 -0.27
N MET A 105 -1.24 27.63 -1.05
CA MET A 105 0.22 27.81 -0.93
C MET A 105 0.57 28.41 0.43
N ILE A 106 -0.15 29.43 0.88
CA ILE A 106 0.03 30.04 2.20
C ILE A 106 -0.25 29.02 3.31
N GLN A 107 -1.37 28.28 3.22
CA GLN A 107 -1.73 27.24 4.18
C GLN A 107 -0.66 26.12 4.19
N PHE A 108 -0.19 25.71 3.04
CA PHE A 108 0.83 24.66 2.88
C PHE A 108 2.13 25.07 3.57
N TYR A 109 2.62 26.29 3.30
CA TYR A 109 3.80 26.82 3.97
C TYR A 109 3.58 26.91 5.50
N SER A 110 2.48 27.52 5.96
CA SER A 110 2.23 27.68 7.39
C SER A 110 2.10 26.36 8.15
N THR A 111 1.67 25.28 7.48
CA THR A 111 1.56 23.95 8.07
C THR A 111 2.92 23.24 8.19
N TYR A 112 3.81 23.43 7.22
CA TYR A 112 5.07 22.68 7.15
C TYR A 112 6.33 23.50 7.46
N LYS A 113 6.22 24.82 7.69
CA LYS A 113 7.39 25.71 7.91
C LYS A 113 8.30 25.28 9.05
N ASP A 114 7.73 24.67 10.10
CA ASP A 114 8.45 24.22 11.30
C ASP A 114 8.55 22.67 11.35
N ASP A 115 8.42 22.02 10.19
CA ASP A 115 8.43 20.56 10.07
C ASP A 115 9.56 20.08 9.16
N GLU A 116 10.73 19.88 9.76
CA GLU A 116 11.94 19.45 9.04
C GLU A 116 11.78 18.07 8.39
N ILE A 117 10.96 17.18 8.97
CA ILE A 117 10.72 15.82 8.44
C ILE A 117 9.81 15.87 7.21
N ALA A 118 8.80 16.75 7.22
CA ALA A 118 7.85 16.84 6.12
C ALA A 118 8.45 17.49 4.86
N THR A 119 9.33 18.46 5.01
CA THR A 119 9.87 19.24 3.89
C THR A 119 10.47 18.40 2.77
N PRO A 120 11.36 17.41 3.00
CA PRO A 120 11.86 16.55 1.94
C PRO A 120 10.81 15.54 1.41
N LEU A 121 9.74 15.25 2.16
CA LEU A 121 8.69 14.32 1.74
C LEU A 121 7.70 15.00 0.78
N VAL A 122 7.27 16.21 1.08
CA VAL A 122 6.27 16.93 0.27
C VAL A 122 6.74 17.18 -1.16
N THR A 123 8.04 17.35 -1.39
CA THR A 123 8.62 17.58 -2.72
C THR A 123 8.58 16.33 -3.61
N GLN A 124 8.44 15.13 -3.03
CA GLN A 124 8.35 13.86 -3.75
C GLN A 124 6.92 13.56 -4.25
N LEU A 125 5.93 14.29 -3.75
CA LEU A 125 4.52 14.10 -4.10
C LEU A 125 4.01 15.19 -5.05
N SER A 126 2.98 14.87 -5.84
CA SER A 126 2.30 15.86 -6.65
C SER A 126 1.61 16.92 -5.78
N TRP A 127 1.43 18.13 -6.32
CA TRP A 127 0.67 19.19 -5.62
C TRP A 127 -0.71 18.73 -5.19
N THR A 128 -1.38 17.96 -6.03
CA THR A 128 -2.71 17.43 -5.73
C THR A 128 -2.70 16.49 -4.53
N ASN A 129 -1.72 15.57 -4.44
CA ASN A 129 -1.59 14.67 -3.30
C ASN A 129 -1.25 15.43 -2.02
N ASN A 130 -0.35 16.42 -2.10
CA ASN A 130 -0.05 17.29 -0.98
C ASN A 130 -1.29 18.01 -0.46
N LEU A 131 -2.15 18.53 -1.36
CA LEU A 131 -3.40 19.17 -0.97
C LEU A 131 -4.43 18.22 -0.37
N LEU A 132 -4.48 16.96 -0.82
CA LEU A 132 -5.32 15.93 -0.19
C LEU A 132 -4.88 15.66 1.24
N ILE A 133 -3.59 15.47 1.47
CA ILE A 133 -3.05 15.25 2.81
C ILE A 133 -3.28 16.46 3.70
N LEU A 134 -3.00 17.67 3.19
CA LEU A 134 -3.23 18.92 3.94
C LEU A 134 -4.67 19.10 4.39
N SER A 135 -5.64 18.67 3.57
CA SER A 135 -7.07 18.81 3.89
C SER A 135 -7.65 17.65 4.67
N GLY A 136 -7.12 16.44 4.51
CA GLY A 136 -7.68 15.21 5.06
C GLY A 136 -7.03 14.76 6.36
N ALA A 137 -5.74 15.11 6.59
CA ALA A 137 -4.98 14.76 7.78
C ALA A 137 -4.94 15.93 8.77
N LYS A 138 -5.37 15.70 10.01
CA LYS A 138 -5.53 16.75 11.03
C LYS A 138 -4.28 16.97 11.87
N THR A 139 -3.58 15.87 12.23
CA THR A 139 -2.39 15.92 13.09
C THR A 139 -1.10 15.87 12.27
N LYS A 140 0.01 16.23 12.90
CA LYS A 140 1.34 16.15 12.28
C LYS A 140 1.69 14.69 11.97
N GLU A 141 1.43 13.78 12.89
CA GLU A 141 1.70 12.35 12.77
C GLU A 141 0.89 11.74 11.61
N GLU A 142 -0.40 12.09 11.52
CA GLU A 142 -1.26 11.63 10.43
C GLU A 142 -0.76 12.14 9.06
N ARG A 143 -0.31 13.40 8.98
CA ARG A 143 0.29 13.94 7.75
C ARG A 143 1.57 13.20 7.36
N HIS A 144 2.49 12.98 8.31
CA HIS A 144 3.71 12.22 8.08
C HIS A 144 3.42 10.80 7.59
N PHE A 145 2.45 10.14 8.22
CA PHE A 145 2.01 8.81 7.81
C PHE A 145 1.57 8.77 6.35
N TYR A 146 0.65 9.65 5.94
CA TYR A 146 0.17 9.67 4.56
C TYR A 146 1.23 10.15 3.55
N LEU A 147 2.15 11.03 3.93
CA LEU A 147 3.29 11.41 3.10
C LEU A 147 4.18 10.18 2.80
N LYS A 148 4.66 9.50 3.84
CA LYS A 148 5.50 8.30 3.71
C LYS A 148 4.76 7.19 2.94
N LEU A 149 3.51 6.91 3.29
CA LEU A 149 2.67 5.90 2.65
C LEU A 149 2.49 6.17 1.14
N SER A 150 2.21 7.42 0.78
CA SER A 150 2.00 7.82 -0.61
C SER A 150 3.27 7.71 -1.44
N ILE A 151 4.43 8.04 -0.87
CA ILE A 151 5.74 7.92 -1.53
C ILE A 151 6.08 6.45 -1.74
N LYS A 152 6.02 5.63 -0.68
CA LYS A 152 6.33 4.21 -0.71
C LYS A 152 5.48 3.46 -1.74
N ASN A 153 4.18 3.71 -1.75
CA ASN A 153 3.23 3.01 -2.61
C ASN A 153 2.99 3.70 -3.96
N ASN A 154 3.61 4.86 -4.20
CA ASN A 154 3.39 5.67 -5.39
C ASN A 154 1.90 5.89 -5.69
N TYR A 155 1.14 6.34 -4.67
CA TYR A 155 -0.31 6.50 -4.79
C TYR A 155 -0.70 7.57 -5.79
N SER A 156 -1.64 7.22 -6.68
CA SER A 156 -2.41 8.19 -7.44
C SER A 156 -3.32 9.00 -6.51
N LYS A 157 -3.84 10.12 -7.01
CA LYS A 157 -4.81 10.93 -6.28
C LYS A 157 -6.00 10.11 -5.75
N ARG A 158 -6.58 9.24 -6.58
CA ARG A 158 -7.76 8.43 -6.21
C ARG A 158 -7.44 7.43 -5.11
N GLU A 159 -6.28 6.77 -5.20
CA GLU A 159 -5.84 5.81 -4.20
C GLU A 159 -5.59 6.48 -2.85
N LEU A 160 -4.90 7.63 -2.84
CA LEU A 160 -4.66 8.39 -1.62
C LEU A 160 -5.97 8.93 -1.01
N ASP A 161 -6.88 9.47 -1.82
CA ASP A 161 -8.18 9.96 -1.39
C ASP A 161 -9.00 8.86 -0.70
N ARG A 162 -8.99 7.65 -1.27
CA ARG A 162 -9.62 6.48 -0.68
C ARG A 162 -8.99 6.12 0.67
N GLN A 163 -7.66 6.07 0.79
CA GLN A 163 -6.99 5.75 2.06
C GLN A 163 -7.32 6.77 3.16
N ILE A 164 -7.35 8.05 2.82
CA ILE A 164 -7.74 9.10 3.78
C ILE A 164 -9.22 8.96 4.15
N SER A 165 -10.11 8.75 3.17
CA SER A 165 -11.56 8.65 3.39
C SER A 165 -11.96 7.41 4.18
N SER A 166 -11.22 6.29 4.04
CA SER A 166 -11.43 5.06 4.81
C SER A 166 -10.78 5.09 6.19
N ALA A 167 -10.23 6.23 6.62
CA ALA A 167 -9.54 6.39 7.89
C ALA A 167 -8.42 5.34 8.11
N TYR A 168 -7.59 5.13 7.07
CA TYR A 168 -6.54 4.10 7.09
C TYR A 168 -5.51 4.32 8.20
N TYR A 169 -5.15 5.58 8.49
CA TYR A 169 -4.24 5.94 9.58
C TYR A 169 -4.77 5.45 10.93
N GLU A 170 -6.03 5.75 11.24
CA GLU A 170 -6.65 5.39 12.51
C GLU A 170 -6.76 3.86 12.66
N ARG A 171 -7.18 3.16 11.62
CA ARG A 171 -7.26 1.69 11.59
C ARG A 171 -5.87 1.05 11.74
N TYR A 172 -4.86 1.61 11.07
CA TYR A 172 -3.49 1.17 11.18
C TYR A 172 -2.94 1.33 12.61
N MET A 173 -3.15 2.48 13.22
CA MET A 173 -2.67 2.74 14.59
C MET A 173 -3.42 1.92 15.64
N LEU A 174 -4.70 1.62 15.44
CA LEU A 174 -5.47 0.74 16.33
C LEU A 174 -5.07 -0.74 16.18
N SER A 175 -4.42 -1.13 15.09
CA SER A 175 -3.93 -2.50 14.84
C SER A 175 -2.53 -2.76 15.43
N ASP A 176 -2.01 -1.89 16.29
CA ASP A 176 -0.62 -1.95 16.80
C ASP A 176 -0.32 -3.21 17.64
N GLY A 177 -1.35 -3.84 18.21
CA GLY A 177 -1.25 -5.12 18.95
C GLY A 177 -1.12 -6.37 18.05
N ASN A 178 -1.43 -6.27 16.76
CA ASN A 178 -1.46 -7.39 15.80
C ASN A 178 -0.14 -7.52 15.03
N GLN A 179 1.00 -7.57 15.75
CA GLN A 179 2.27 -7.88 15.10
C GLN A 179 2.33 -9.37 14.76
N LEU A 180 2.70 -9.67 13.50
CA LEU A 180 3.00 -11.04 13.08
C LEU A 180 4.08 -11.65 13.98
N PRO A 181 3.84 -12.82 14.61
CA PRO A 181 4.88 -13.50 15.37
C PRO A 181 6.02 -13.85 14.39
N THR A 182 7.17 -13.32 14.64
CA THR A 182 8.46 -13.73 14.09
C THR A 182 8.61 -13.79 12.57
N VAL A 183 8.52 -12.67 11.90
CA VAL A 183 9.44 -12.46 10.79
C VAL A 183 10.68 -11.80 11.41
N ASN A 184 11.81 -12.52 11.45
CA ASN A 184 13.10 -12.03 11.95
C ASN A 184 13.64 -10.92 11.03
N LYS A 185 12.97 -9.79 11.01
CA LYS A 185 13.49 -8.55 10.45
C LYS A 185 13.49 -7.51 11.53
N THR A 186 14.69 -7.04 11.85
CA THR A 186 14.91 -5.70 12.36
C THR A 186 14.38 -4.72 11.32
N VAL A 187 13.05 -4.51 11.32
CA VAL A 187 12.43 -3.41 10.62
C VAL A 187 12.69 -2.20 11.47
N ASP A 188 13.45 -1.24 10.97
CA ASP A 188 13.61 0.05 11.62
C ASP A 188 12.21 0.58 11.93
N GLU A 189 11.95 0.92 13.20
CA GLU A 189 10.64 1.42 13.69
C GLU A 189 10.19 2.68 12.94
N ASP A 190 11.10 3.35 12.23
CA ASP A 190 10.84 4.50 11.37
C ASP A 190 10.28 4.17 9.97
N ASP A 191 10.23 2.89 9.58
CA ASP A 191 9.79 2.48 8.25
C ASP A 191 8.29 2.12 8.25
N TYR A 192 7.44 3.13 8.41
CA TYR A 192 5.99 3.05 8.21
C TYR A 192 5.64 2.73 6.75
N PRO A 193 4.58 2.12 6.42
CA PRO A 193 3.70 1.09 7.00
C PRO A 193 3.29 0.05 5.93
N ASN A 194 3.79 -1.16 5.86
CA ASN A 194 3.25 -2.18 4.95
C ASN A 194 3.34 -3.62 5.45
N THR A 195 3.87 -3.86 6.64
CA THR A 195 4.07 -5.21 7.18
C THR A 195 2.94 -5.66 8.11
N ARG A 196 1.94 -4.80 8.35
CA ARG A 196 0.87 -5.09 9.30
C ARG A 196 -0.37 -5.60 8.59
N ILE A 197 -0.90 -6.71 9.06
CA ILE A 197 -2.26 -7.14 8.78
C ILE A 197 -3.18 -6.32 9.68
N LEU A 198 -4.10 -5.57 9.08
CA LEU A 198 -5.01 -4.72 9.82
C LEU A 198 -6.00 -5.53 10.65
N ASP A 199 -6.34 -5.00 11.81
CA ASP A 199 -7.42 -5.54 12.63
C ASP A 199 -8.79 -5.41 11.96
N THR A 200 -9.00 -4.33 11.22
CA THR A 200 -10.24 -4.06 10.49
C THR A 200 -9.96 -3.60 9.06
N TYR A 201 -10.58 -4.28 8.10
CA TYR A 201 -10.55 -3.94 6.68
C TYR A 201 -11.85 -3.25 6.25
N SER A 202 -11.76 -2.25 5.37
CA SER A 202 -12.89 -1.53 4.81
C SER A 202 -13.18 -2.03 3.40
N LEU A 203 -14.26 -2.80 3.24
CA LEU A 203 -14.66 -3.45 1.99
C LEU A 203 -15.93 -2.82 1.39
N GLU A 204 -16.16 -1.53 1.64
CA GLU A 204 -17.31 -0.77 1.15
C GLU A 204 -17.42 -0.75 -0.37
N PHE A 205 -16.30 -0.85 -1.06
CA PHE A 205 -16.20 -0.88 -2.52
C PHE A 205 -16.77 -2.14 -3.17
N LEU A 206 -17.07 -3.18 -2.38
CA LEU A 206 -17.66 -4.41 -2.90
C LEU A 206 -19.14 -4.24 -3.29
N ASP A 207 -19.80 -3.23 -2.74
CA ASP A 207 -21.21 -2.89 -3.00
C ASP A 207 -22.14 -4.13 -2.93
N LEU A 208 -21.98 -4.92 -1.86
CA LEU A 208 -22.73 -6.12 -1.64
C LEU A 208 -24.14 -5.80 -1.15
N PRO A 209 -25.17 -6.60 -1.52
CA PRO A 209 -26.52 -6.49 -0.97
C PRO A 209 -26.52 -6.78 0.54
N ASN A 210 -27.65 -6.51 1.21
CA ASN A 210 -27.77 -6.78 2.65
C ASN A 210 -27.67 -8.27 3.00
N GLU A 211 -28.11 -9.14 2.11
CA GLU A 211 -27.99 -10.59 2.24
C GLU A 211 -27.08 -11.12 1.12
N PHE A 212 -26.04 -11.84 1.50
CA PHE A 212 -25.07 -12.44 0.57
C PHE A 212 -24.42 -13.67 1.22
N SER A 213 -23.87 -14.55 0.39
CA SER A 213 -23.13 -15.75 0.81
C SER A 213 -21.63 -15.51 0.87
N GLU A 214 -20.87 -16.41 1.52
CA GLU A 214 -19.38 -16.40 1.45
C GLU A 214 -18.88 -16.44 0.00
N LYS A 215 -19.57 -17.16 -0.87
CA LYS A 215 -19.26 -17.21 -2.31
C LYS A 215 -19.47 -15.86 -2.99
N ASP A 216 -20.53 -15.12 -2.63
CA ASP A 216 -20.78 -13.79 -3.18
C ASP A 216 -19.72 -12.81 -2.70
N LEU A 217 -19.32 -12.86 -1.43
CA LEU A 217 -18.22 -12.06 -0.88
C LEU A 217 -16.91 -12.34 -1.62
N LYS A 218 -16.54 -13.60 -1.80
CA LYS A 218 -15.35 -14.02 -2.54
C LYS A 218 -15.39 -13.51 -3.99
N ASN A 219 -16.48 -13.73 -4.71
CA ASN A 219 -16.64 -13.29 -6.09
C ASN A 219 -16.56 -11.76 -6.21
N ALA A 220 -17.15 -11.02 -5.26
CA ALA A 220 -17.05 -9.56 -5.23
C ALA A 220 -15.61 -9.08 -4.99
N ILE A 221 -14.85 -9.73 -4.10
CA ILE A 221 -13.42 -9.45 -3.89
C ILE A 221 -12.63 -9.68 -5.19
N ILE A 222 -12.82 -10.81 -5.85
CA ILE A 222 -12.13 -11.15 -7.11
C ILE A 222 -12.47 -10.12 -8.20
N LYS A 223 -13.73 -9.75 -8.33
CA LYS A 223 -14.18 -8.74 -9.30
C LYS A 223 -13.55 -7.37 -9.04
N ASN A 224 -13.32 -7.02 -7.77
CA ASN A 224 -12.75 -5.76 -7.32
C ASN A 224 -11.32 -5.93 -6.77
N LEU A 225 -10.56 -6.89 -7.30
CA LEU A 225 -9.25 -7.29 -6.78
C LEU A 225 -8.26 -6.13 -6.64
N LYS A 226 -8.30 -5.15 -7.56
CA LYS A 226 -7.47 -3.96 -7.49
C LYS A 226 -7.72 -3.15 -6.22
N ASP A 227 -8.99 -2.94 -5.86
CA ASP A 227 -9.37 -2.17 -4.69
C ASP A 227 -9.13 -2.98 -3.40
N PHE A 228 -9.30 -4.31 -3.47
CA PHE A 228 -8.93 -5.21 -2.39
C PHE A 228 -7.42 -5.20 -2.11
N VAL A 229 -6.56 -5.29 -3.13
CA VAL A 229 -5.11 -5.17 -2.98
C VAL A 229 -4.71 -3.80 -2.46
N LEU A 230 -5.42 -2.73 -2.84
CA LEU A 230 -5.19 -1.40 -2.28
C LEU A 230 -5.51 -1.35 -0.78
N GLU A 231 -6.53 -2.07 -0.34
CA GLU A 231 -6.95 -2.14 1.07
C GLU A 231 -6.01 -3.00 1.92
N VAL A 232 -5.66 -4.21 1.47
CA VAL A 232 -4.77 -5.11 2.23
C VAL A 232 -3.30 -4.70 2.14
N GLY A 233 -2.90 -3.98 1.10
CA GLY A 233 -1.55 -3.46 0.87
C GLY A 233 -1.00 -3.82 -0.51
N LYS A 234 -0.24 -2.90 -1.12
CA LYS A 234 0.32 -3.08 -2.48
C LYS A 234 1.41 -4.15 -2.59
N ASP A 235 1.91 -4.63 -1.46
CA ASP A 235 2.89 -5.74 -1.45
C ASP A 235 2.23 -7.12 -1.57
N PHE A 236 0.89 -7.17 -1.57
CA PHE A 236 0.15 -8.39 -1.82
C PHE A 236 0.00 -8.65 -3.33
N THR A 237 0.42 -9.84 -3.74
CA THR A 237 0.25 -10.34 -5.11
C THR A 237 -0.72 -11.51 -5.09
N PHE A 238 -1.81 -11.41 -5.83
CA PHE A 238 -2.82 -12.48 -5.93
C PHE A 238 -2.26 -13.69 -6.67
N ILE A 239 -2.39 -14.88 -6.06
CA ILE A 239 -1.99 -16.17 -6.66
C ILE A 239 -3.20 -16.88 -7.22
N GLY A 240 -4.30 -16.97 -6.45
CA GLY A 240 -5.52 -17.65 -6.89
C GLY A 240 -6.60 -17.65 -5.84
N ASP A 241 -7.81 -18.02 -6.27
CA ASP A 241 -8.96 -18.33 -5.44
C ASP A 241 -9.24 -19.83 -5.46
N GLU A 242 -9.98 -20.31 -4.46
CA GLU A 242 -10.21 -21.75 -4.29
C GLU A 242 -8.94 -22.59 -4.49
N TYR A 243 -7.85 -22.09 -3.92
CA TYR A 243 -6.53 -22.70 -4.12
C TYR A 243 -6.49 -24.08 -3.45
N ARG A 244 -6.36 -25.12 -4.29
CA ARG A 244 -6.37 -26.51 -3.84
C ARG A 244 -5.07 -26.87 -3.15
N VAL A 245 -5.15 -27.40 -1.92
CA VAL A 245 -4.09 -28.10 -1.22
C VAL A 245 -4.55 -29.52 -0.91
N GLN A 246 -3.65 -30.48 -0.99
CA GLN A 246 -3.96 -31.89 -0.73
C GLN A 246 -3.24 -32.34 0.54
N VAL A 247 -3.98 -32.89 1.49
CA VAL A 247 -3.43 -33.47 2.72
C VAL A 247 -3.90 -34.92 2.82
N GLY A 248 -3.00 -35.85 2.69
CA GLY A 248 -3.32 -37.26 2.54
C GLY A 248 -4.16 -37.51 1.28
N ASN A 249 -5.34 -38.11 1.43
CA ASN A 249 -6.28 -38.40 0.34
C ASN A 249 -7.43 -37.36 0.25
N HIS A 250 -7.32 -36.21 0.93
CA HIS A 250 -8.36 -35.19 0.99
C HIS A 250 -7.89 -33.91 0.34
N ASP A 251 -8.80 -33.32 -0.45
CA ASP A 251 -8.61 -32.01 -1.06
C ASP A 251 -9.24 -30.94 -0.17
N PHE A 252 -8.49 -29.85 0.04
CA PHE A 252 -8.93 -28.67 0.76
C PHE A 252 -8.76 -27.44 -0.14
N PHE A 253 -9.57 -26.42 0.07
CA PHE A 253 -9.59 -25.23 -0.76
C PHE A 253 -9.46 -23.99 0.10
N ILE A 254 -8.43 -23.19 -0.18
CA ILE A 254 -8.18 -21.89 0.45
C ILE A 254 -8.97 -20.86 -0.34
N ASP A 255 -9.78 -20.03 0.33
CA ASP A 255 -10.66 -19.08 -0.35
C ASP A 255 -9.89 -18.11 -1.25
N LEU A 256 -8.84 -17.45 -0.73
CA LEU A 256 -7.93 -16.59 -1.50
C LEU A 256 -6.50 -16.83 -1.06
N LEU A 257 -5.59 -17.01 -2.02
CA LEU A 257 -4.16 -17.13 -1.77
C LEU A 257 -3.42 -15.94 -2.38
N PHE A 258 -2.58 -15.30 -1.57
CA PHE A 258 -1.69 -14.22 -1.96
C PHE A 258 -0.25 -14.55 -1.61
N TYR A 259 0.67 -13.80 -2.22
CA TYR A 259 2.05 -13.70 -1.81
C TYR A 259 2.33 -12.28 -1.32
N ASN A 260 2.87 -12.14 -0.12
CA ASN A 260 3.33 -10.86 0.38
C ASN A 260 4.82 -10.70 0.10
N ARG A 261 5.16 -9.69 -0.71
CA ARG A 261 6.53 -9.46 -1.19
C ARG A 261 7.48 -8.97 -0.10
N GLU A 262 6.97 -8.16 0.84
CA GLU A 262 7.77 -7.62 1.93
C GLU A 262 8.06 -8.68 2.99
N LEU A 263 7.06 -9.45 3.37
CA LEU A 263 7.19 -10.58 4.28
C LEU A 263 7.84 -11.80 3.61
N SER A 264 7.92 -11.83 2.28
CA SER A 264 8.43 -12.96 1.51
C SER A 264 7.75 -14.28 1.88
N CYS A 265 6.42 -14.27 2.00
CA CYS A 265 5.64 -15.43 2.41
C CYS A 265 4.32 -15.55 1.67
N LEU A 266 3.75 -16.75 1.67
CA LEU A 266 2.37 -17.01 1.24
C LEU A 266 1.40 -16.51 2.32
N VAL A 267 0.27 -15.92 1.89
CA VAL A 267 -0.79 -15.45 2.79
C VAL A 267 -2.12 -16.04 2.36
N ALA A 268 -2.69 -16.88 3.22
CA ALA A 268 -3.97 -17.53 3.01
C ALA A 268 -5.09 -16.71 3.68
N PHE A 269 -6.10 -16.31 2.91
CA PHE A 269 -7.32 -15.70 3.45
C PHE A 269 -8.44 -16.72 3.48
N GLU A 270 -9.09 -16.83 4.62
CA GLU A 270 -10.35 -17.56 4.82
C GLU A 270 -11.45 -16.56 5.12
N LEU A 271 -12.53 -16.60 4.33
CA LEU A 271 -13.64 -15.65 4.41
C LEU A 271 -14.77 -16.26 5.23
N LYS A 272 -15.31 -15.52 6.20
CA LYS A 272 -16.42 -15.96 7.05
C LYS A 272 -17.51 -14.90 7.14
N LEU A 273 -18.75 -15.32 6.98
CA LEU A 273 -19.91 -14.51 7.32
C LEU A 273 -20.20 -14.65 8.83
N GLY A 274 -20.40 -13.54 9.49
CA GLY A 274 -20.71 -13.55 10.92
C GLY A 274 -19.47 -13.44 11.80
N GLU A 275 -19.63 -13.83 13.06
CA GLU A 275 -18.64 -13.70 14.11
C GLU A 275 -17.53 -14.75 14.00
N PHE A 276 -16.33 -14.39 14.42
CA PHE A 276 -15.21 -15.32 14.53
C PHE A 276 -15.53 -16.49 15.47
N LYS A 277 -15.12 -17.70 15.07
CA LYS A 277 -15.21 -18.91 15.87
C LYS A 277 -13.86 -19.61 15.96
N ALA A 278 -13.50 -20.06 17.18
CA ALA A 278 -12.22 -20.72 17.44
C ALA A 278 -11.96 -21.95 16.53
N GLU A 279 -13.02 -22.63 16.07
CA GLU A 279 -12.94 -23.78 15.15
C GLU A 279 -12.28 -23.44 13.80
N TYR A 280 -12.33 -22.17 13.35
CA TYR A 280 -11.74 -21.75 12.08
C TYR A 280 -10.21 -21.83 12.10
N LEU A 281 -9.58 -21.71 13.29
CA LEU A 281 -8.13 -21.84 13.45
C LEU A 281 -7.64 -23.24 13.08
N GLY A 282 -8.40 -24.29 13.37
CA GLY A 282 -8.03 -25.65 13.02
C GLY A 282 -7.90 -25.86 11.50
N LYS A 283 -8.84 -25.30 10.74
CA LYS A 283 -8.82 -25.32 9.26
C LYS A 283 -7.64 -24.49 8.73
N MET A 284 -7.44 -23.28 9.27
CA MET A 284 -6.34 -22.43 8.86
C MET A 284 -4.97 -23.06 9.14
N ASN A 285 -4.78 -23.67 10.30
CA ASN A 285 -3.53 -24.37 10.65
C ASN A 285 -3.20 -25.48 9.65
N LEU A 286 -4.21 -26.25 9.22
CA LEU A 286 -4.04 -27.28 8.20
C LEU A 286 -3.60 -26.66 6.86
N TYR A 287 -4.16 -25.52 6.48
CA TYR A 287 -3.77 -24.82 5.27
C TYR A 287 -2.34 -24.33 5.31
N LEU A 288 -1.95 -23.69 6.42
CA LEU A 288 -0.60 -23.16 6.56
C LEU A 288 0.46 -24.27 6.55
N GLU A 289 0.19 -25.38 7.24
CA GLU A 289 1.09 -26.53 7.22
C GLU A 289 1.20 -27.15 5.82
N ALA A 290 0.10 -27.26 5.07
CA ALA A 290 0.13 -27.75 3.70
C ALA A 290 0.87 -26.79 2.76
N LEU A 291 0.68 -25.47 2.91
CA LEU A 291 1.43 -24.48 2.13
C LEU A 291 2.93 -24.53 2.44
N ASP A 292 3.30 -24.66 3.70
CA ASP A 292 4.70 -24.65 4.13
C ASP A 292 5.46 -25.92 3.70
N ARG A 293 4.77 -27.06 3.64
CA ARG A 293 5.39 -28.33 3.21
C ARG A 293 5.46 -28.51 1.71
N ASP A 294 4.39 -28.15 1.01
CA ASP A 294 4.19 -28.62 -0.36
C ASP A 294 4.24 -27.48 -1.40
N VAL A 295 4.07 -26.21 -1.01
CA VAL A 295 3.94 -25.08 -1.93
C VAL A 295 5.05 -24.06 -1.76
N LYS A 296 5.39 -23.72 -0.52
CA LYS A 296 6.41 -22.75 -0.15
C LYS A 296 7.78 -23.13 -0.68
N LYS A 297 8.55 -22.16 -1.18
CA LYS A 297 9.96 -22.34 -1.56
C LYS A 297 10.88 -22.24 -0.35
N GLU A 298 12.08 -22.84 -0.44
CA GLU A 298 13.05 -22.86 0.66
C GLU A 298 13.41 -21.48 1.21
N GLN A 299 13.51 -20.47 0.31
CA GLN A 299 13.89 -19.11 0.69
C GLN A 299 12.73 -18.27 1.23
N GLU A 300 11.52 -18.79 1.23
CA GLU A 300 10.33 -18.07 1.70
C GLU A 300 10.12 -18.29 3.20
N ASN A 301 9.61 -17.27 3.85
CA ASN A 301 9.23 -17.34 5.26
C ASN A 301 7.98 -18.23 5.43
N PRO A 302 7.71 -18.73 6.65
CA PRO A 302 6.49 -19.48 6.92
C PRO A 302 5.23 -18.73 6.49
N SER A 303 4.24 -19.48 6.00
CA SER A 303 2.98 -18.95 5.51
C SER A 303 2.17 -18.31 6.63
N VAL A 304 1.40 -17.27 6.30
CA VAL A 304 0.55 -16.53 7.23
C VAL A 304 -0.91 -16.74 6.88
N GLY A 305 -1.76 -16.92 7.89
CA GLY A 305 -3.22 -17.03 7.76
C GLY A 305 -3.92 -15.74 8.16
N VAL A 306 -4.97 -15.39 7.43
CA VAL A 306 -5.88 -14.30 7.78
C VAL A 306 -7.30 -14.84 7.74
N ILE A 307 -7.97 -14.90 8.89
CA ILE A 307 -9.39 -15.18 8.97
C ILE A 307 -10.12 -13.84 8.95
N LEU A 308 -10.89 -13.61 7.88
CA LEU A 308 -11.61 -12.36 7.65
C LEU A 308 -13.09 -12.58 7.94
N CYS A 309 -13.58 -12.04 9.04
CA CYS A 309 -14.96 -12.20 9.55
C CYS A 309 -15.67 -10.85 9.67
N SER A 310 -17.01 -10.87 9.80
CA SER A 310 -17.79 -9.62 9.91
C SER A 310 -17.75 -9.00 11.30
N SER A 311 -17.45 -9.81 12.33
CA SER A 311 -17.27 -9.39 13.73
C SER A 311 -16.38 -10.38 14.47
N LYS A 312 -15.80 -9.95 15.59
CA LYS A 312 -15.03 -10.79 16.50
C LYS A 312 -15.25 -10.33 17.94
N ASP A 313 -15.15 -11.26 18.87
CA ASP A 313 -15.03 -10.99 20.29
C ASP A 313 -13.54 -11.07 20.67
N GLU A 314 -13.00 -9.99 21.22
CA GLU A 314 -11.56 -9.89 21.51
C GLU A 314 -11.11 -10.93 22.54
N ASP A 315 -11.94 -11.21 23.57
CA ASP A 315 -11.62 -12.22 24.57
C ASP A 315 -11.57 -13.61 23.94
N VAL A 316 -12.52 -13.94 23.06
CA VAL A 316 -12.54 -15.22 22.32
C VAL A 316 -11.31 -15.34 21.42
N VAL A 317 -10.91 -14.25 20.76
CA VAL A 317 -9.71 -14.22 19.91
C VAL A 317 -8.47 -14.45 20.75
N GLU A 318 -8.28 -13.70 21.85
CA GLU A 318 -7.12 -13.82 22.76
C GLU A 318 -7.00 -15.26 23.30
N TYR A 319 -8.08 -15.82 23.85
CA TYR A 319 -8.07 -17.19 24.38
C TYR A 319 -7.80 -18.25 23.31
N SER A 320 -8.22 -18.01 22.07
CA SER A 320 -8.03 -18.94 20.96
C SER A 320 -6.60 -18.94 20.43
N ILE A 321 -5.95 -17.78 20.41
CA ILE A 321 -4.59 -17.60 19.90
C ILE A 321 -3.54 -17.97 20.96
N SER A 322 -3.79 -17.69 22.25
CA SER A 322 -2.80 -17.80 23.34
C SER A 322 -2.11 -19.17 23.45
N LYS A 323 -2.72 -20.25 22.96
CA LYS A 323 -2.15 -21.60 22.92
C LYS A 323 -1.79 -22.09 21.52
N ASN A 324 -2.07 -21.31 20.48
CA ASN A 324 -1.77 -21.67 19.11
C ASN A 324 -0.44 -21.04 18.68
N MET A 325 0.51 -21.89 18.28
CA MET A 325 1.77 -21.43 17.67
C MET A 325 1.58 -21.01 16.18
N SER A 326 0.35 -20.84 15.73
CA SER A 326 0.01 -20.55 14.34
C SER A 326 0.23 -19.09 14.03
N GLN A 327 0.78 -18.81 12.84
CA GLN A 327 0.89 -17.46 12.28
C GLN A 327 -0.45 -17.03 11.66
N THR A 328 -1.52 -17.07 12.45
CA THR A 328 -2.88 -16.72 12.00
C THR A 328 -3.34 -15.44 12.67
N MET A 329 -3.79 -14.49 11.87
CA MET A 329 -4.41 -13.24 12.27
C MET A 329 -5.92 -13.31 12.06
N ILE A 330 -6.67 -12.68 12.96
CA ILE A 330 -8.13 -12.59 12.87
C ILE A 330 -8.49 -11.13 12.68
N SER A 331 -9.08 -10.82 11.52
CA SER A 331 -9.43 -9.46 11.14
C SER A 331 -10.93 -9.34 10.88
N GLU A 332 -11.49 -8.17 11.20
CA GLU A 332 -12.86 -7.84 10.80
C GLU A 332 -12.91 -7.20 9.42
N TYR A 333 -14.01 -7.38 8.70
CA TYR A 333 -14.33 -6.53 7.56
C TYR A 333 -15.59 -5.72 7.79
N LYS A 334 -15.63 -4.51 7.25
CA LYS A 334 -16.79 -3.62 7.29
C LYS A 334 -17.19 -3.26 5.86
N LEU A 335 -18.45 -3.46 5.52
CA LEU A 335 -19.04 -3.14 4.21
C LEU A 335 -19.54 -1.70 4.09
N LYS A 336 -19.29 -0.88 5.11
CA LYS A 336 -19.56 0.56 5.12
C LYS A 336 -18.35 1.27 5.73
N LEU A 337 -18.06 2.46 5.23
CA LEU A 337 -17.02 3.29 5.82
C LEU A 337 -17.30 3.51 7.31
N ILE A 338 -16.28 3.29 8.12
CA ILE A 338 -16.35 3.55 9.56
C ILE A 338 -16.27 5.06 9.78
N ASP A 339 -17.06 5.59 10.72
CA ASP A 339 -16.97 7.00 11.06
C ASP A 339 -15.58 7.31 11.64
N LYS A 340 -14.83 8.15 10.91
CA LYS A 340 -13.48 8.57 11.29
C LYS A 340 -13.43 9.16 12.70
N LYS A 341 -14.45 9.90 13.13
CA LYS A 341 -14.52 10.49 14.48
C LYS A 341 -14.56 9.40 15.57
N LEU A 342 -15.27 8.30 15.31
CA LEU A 342 -15.31 7.19 16.24
C LEU A 342 -13.92 6.55 16.41
N LEU A 343 -13.21 6.35 15.30
CA LEU A 343 -11.85 5.81 15.31
C LEU A 343 -10.85 6.76 15.98
N GLU A 344 -10.95 8.07 15.70
CA GLU A 344 -10.16 9.11 16.38
C GLU A 344 -10.38 9.10 17.91
N THR A 345 -11.61 8.86 18.35
CA THR A 345 -11.94 8.77 19.79
C THR A 345 -11.30 7.55 20.42
N LYS A 346 -11.46 6.37 19.81
CA LYS A 346 -10.82 5.12 20.27
C LYS A 346 -9.31 5.24 20.32
N LEU A 347 -8.68 5.83 19.30
CA LEU A 347 -7.25 6.04 19.28
C LEU A 347 -6.75 6.96 20.40
N LYS A 348 -7.51 8.00 20.75
CA LYS A 348 -7.19 8.86 21.90
C LYS A 348 -7.32 8.13 23.21
N GLU A 349 -8.36 7.31 23.38
CA GLU A 349 -8.57 6.49 24.57
C GLU A 349 -7.40 5.51 24.75
N MET A 350 -6.98 4.82 23.69
CA MET A 350 -5.84 3.89 23.70
C MET A 350 -4.54 4.61 24.10
N LYS A 351 -4.25 5.79 23.51
CA LYS A 351 -3.06 6.57 23.88
C LYS A 351 -3.08 7.00 25.35
N ASN A 352 -4.22 7.44 25.87
CA ASN A 352 -4.35 7.83 27.25
C ASN A 352 -4.13 6.66 28.23
N LEU A 353 -4.51 5.43 27.85
CA LEU A 353 -4.26 4.22 28.66
C LEU A 353 -2.77 3.89 28.69
N ILE A 354 -2.06 4.00 27.56
CA ILE A 354 -0.60 3.78 27.47
C ILE A 354 0.12 4.81 28.32
N ASP A 355 -0.16 6.10 28.15
CA ASP A 355 0.48 7.21 28.90
C ASP A 355 0.25 7.12 30.41
N ASN A 356 -0.85 6.52 30.85
CA ASN A 356 -1.14 6.31 32.28
C ASN A 356 -0.42 5.07 32.84
N ASN A 357 -0.21 4.03 32.04
CA ASN A 357 0.54 2.84 32.45
C ASN A 357 2.07 3.09 32.57
N ASP A 358 2.61 4.00 31.73
CA ASP A 358 4.03 4.40 31.79
C ASP A 358 4.35 5.30 33.02
N LYS A 359 3.33 5.73 33.78
CA LYS A 359 3.49 6.55 34.99
C LYS A 359 3.36 5.77 36.30
N LEU A 360 3.14 4.46 36.24
CA LEU A 360 3.09 3.53 37.39
C LEU A 360 4.35 2.70 37.46
#